data_179ec49db95ce31e07b2eb12d302bf4e
#
_entry.id   179ec49db95ce31e07b2eb12d302bf4e
#
_cell.length_a   1.000
_cell.length_b   1.000
_cell.length_c   1.000
_cell.angle_alpha   90.00
_cell.angle_beta   90.00
_cell.angle_gamma   90.00
#
_symmetry.space_group_name_H-M   'P 1'
#
loop_
_entity.id
_entity.type
_entity.pdbx_description
1 polymer ?
#
loop_
_entity_poly.entity_id
_entity_poly.type
_entity_poly.pdbx_seq_one_letter_code
_entity_poly.pdbx_strand_id
1 'polypeptide(L)'
;MDTKNIVKILSELVEIKSISSDKNHGSDVLKSAEYVKDLFSSLGLNTKIATSGESRPAVLAQTEYDPKKKTVLLYAHHDVQPVGDIDKWKTEPFTPQIIDGRLYGRGSGDNKAGVVTHYEVVKALKEDLPVNIKVFIEGEEEIGSPCMAEFLDEHQDDLEADVIIIADSGNIKIGTPTVTTSLRGLVDGVIVVEQPMRAVHSGLGGGVVPDAFMVLSKIIASFHNEKGELQIEGLTPSDMEVLELEEKDIKEIFGSKDINLFELDSISKRLWLEPALSILAIDAPSTDEAVNLLIPNAKAKVSLRLPPTENPEHAMKMLEEHIMKNIPWGAKVSFEPEAMGSGIVADPNKEFTKILVKNFEEVWENNAAYMGVGGSIPFANDFVEKFPNAELVLVGAGDEEMGNAHAPNESVQIEDIENLIKSLIKTLKDFS
;
A
#
# COMPACT_ATOMS: atom_id res chain seq x y z
N MET A 1 -6.88 3.86 -29.14
CA MET A 1 -7.39 4.07 -27.78
C MET A 1 -8.23 5.34 -27.72
N ASP A 2 -9.26 5.38 -26.92
CA ASP A 2 -10.14 6.56 -26.79
C ASP A 2 -9.89 7.26 -25.45
N THR A 3 -8.92 8.18 -25.42
CA THR A 3 -8.56 9.00 -24.25
C THR A 3 -9.78 9.71 -23.65
N LYS A 4 -10.71 10.17 -24.49
CA LYS A 4 -11.91 10.86 -24.00
C LYS A 4 -12.81 9.92 -23.20
N ASN A 5 -12.89 8.65 -23.58
CA ASN A 5 -13.66 7.66 -22.84
C ASN A 5 -12.97 7.31 -21.51
N ILE A 6 -11.66 7.14 -21.51
CA ILE A 6 -10.86 6.91 -20.29
C ILE A 6 -11.10 8.04 -19.28
N VAL A 7 -10.89 9.28 -19.71
CA VAL A 7 -11.10 10.47 -18.86
C VAL A 7 -12.55 10.57 -18.37
N LYS A 8 -13.52 10.30 -19.24
CA LYS A 8 -14.94 10.35 -18.87
C LYS A 8 -15.25 9.35 -17.75
N ILE A 9 -14.90 8.07 -17.93
CA ILE A 9 -15.21 7.02 -16.95
C ILE A 9 -14.48 7.30 -15.63
N LEU A 10 -13.19 7.68 -15.69
CA LEU A 10 -12.43 8.02 -14.49
C LEU A 10 -13.06 9.20 -13.74
N SER A 11 -13.49 10.24 -14.47
CA SER A 11 -14.18 11.39 -13.88
C SER A 11 -15.48 10.99 -13.19
N GLU A 12 -16.32 10.19 -13.87
CA GLU A 12 -17.59 9.71 -13.31
C GLU A 12 -17.37 8.86 -12.05
N LEU A 13 -16.29 8.05 -12.00
CA LEU A 13 -15.90 7.30 -10.79
C LEU A 13 -15.42 8.24 -9.67
N VAL A 14 -14.56 9.21 -9.98
CA VAL A 14 -14.03 10.18 -8.99
C VAL A 14 -15.14 11.01 -8.35
N GLU A 15 -16.20 11.36 -9.08
CA GLU A 15 -17.36 12.09 -8.55
C GLU A 15 -18.13 11.30 -7.48
N ILE A 16 -17.98 9.97 -7.41
CA ILE A 16 -18.61 9.13 -6.39
C ILE A 16 -17.72 9.10 -5.15
N LYS A 17 -18.23 9.60 -4.02
CA LYS A 17 -17.52 9.71 -2.73
C LYS A 17 -17.47 8.38 -1.98
N SER A 18 -16.90 7.35 -2.58
CA SER A 18 -16.88 5.98 -2.04
C SER A 18 -15.91 5.80 -0.86
N ILE A 19 -16.01 6.63 0.17
CA ILE A 19 -15.16 6.59 1.37
C ILE A 19 -15.58 5.42 2.26
N SER A 20 -14.82 4.32 2.24
CA SER A 20 -15.15 3.08 2.95
C SER A 20 -15.07 3.20 4.47
N SER A 21 -14.18 4.06 4.99
CA SER A 21 -14.00 4.27 6.43
C SER A 21 -15.11 5.08 7.10
N ASP A 22 -15.94 5.82 6.34
CA ASP A 22 -17.04 6.63 6.87
C ASP A 22 -18.39 5.96 6.63
N LYS A 23 -19.08 5.59 7.72
CA LYS A 23 -20.42 4.97 7.66
C LYS A 23 -21.47 5.83 6.96
N ASN A 24 -21.31 7.16 6.91
CA ASN A 24 -22.22 8.05 6.21
C ASN A 24 -22.10 7.92 4.68
N HIS A 25 -21.00 7.37 4.18
CA HIS A 25 -20.74 7.13 2.76
C HIS A 25 -21.03 5.70 2.29
N GLY A 26 -21.68 4.87 3.12
CA GLY A 26 -22.04 3.49 2.74
C GLY A 26 -22.91 3.40 1.47
N SER A 27 -23.82 4.35 1.26
CA SER A 27 -24.61 4.45 0.01
C SER A 27 -23.76 4.86 -1.20
N ASP A 28 -22.70 5.64 -1.01
CA ASP A 28 -21.79 6.03 -2.09
C ASP A 28 -20.87 4.88 -2.48
N VAL A 29 -20.43 4.07 -1.50
CA VAL A 29 -19.67 2.83 -1.77
C VAL A 29 -20.52 1.86 -2.59
N LEU A 30 -21.79 1.66 -2.22
CA LEU A 30 -22.71 0.82 -3.01
C LEU A 30 -22.92 1.40 -4.42
N LYS A 31 -23.14 2.72 -4.54
CA LYS A 31 -23.29 3.39 -5.83
C LYS A 31 -22.05 3.21 -6.73
N SER A 32 -20.85 3.24 -6.13
CA SER A 32 -19.61 2.97 -6.86
C SER A 32 -19.57 1.53 -7.37
N ALA A 33 -19.92 0.54 -6.53
CA ALA A 33 -20.01 -0.86 -6.94
C ALA A 33 -21.06 -1.08 -8.05
N GLU A 34 -22.22 -0.44 -7.96
CA GLU A 34 -23.24 -0.50 -9.00
C GLU A 34 -22.74 0.07 -10.34
N TYR A 35 -22.07 1.23 -10.31
CA TYR A 35 -21.47 1.84 -11.49
C TYR A 35 -20.42 0.91 -12.13
N VAL A 36 -19.50 0.35 -11.34
CA VAL A 36 -18.47 -0.59 -11.82
C VAL A 36 -19.11 -1.86 -12.39
N LYS A 37 -20.10 -2.42 -11.70
CA LYS A 37 -20.86 -3.58 -12.21
C LYS A 37 -21.47 -3.30 -13.60
N ASP A 38 -22.10 -2.13 -13.75
CA ASP A 38 -22.75 -1.75 -15.01
C ASP A 38 -21.73 -1.52 -16.15
N LEU A 39 -20.54 -0.99 -15.83
CA LEU A 39 -19.42 -0.90 -16.77
C LEU A 39 -19.06 -2.28 -17.35
N PHE A 40 -18.73 -3.25 -16.51
CA PHE A 40 -18.32 -4.59 -16.97
C PHE A 40 -19.49 -5.37 -17.59
N SER A 41 -20.72 -5.19 -17.09
CA SER A 41 -21.92 -5.75 -17.72
C SER A 41 -22.11 -5.25 -19.16
N SER A 42 -21.78 -3.99 -19.44
CA SER A 42 -21.88 -3.40 -20.79
C SER A 42 -20.95 -4.05 -21.80
N LEU A 43 -19.92 -4.74 -21.35
CA LEU A 43 -18.99 -5.52 -22.16
C LEU A 43 -19.46 -6.96 -22.42
N GLY A 44 -20.57 -7.37 -21.80
CA GLY A 44 -21.12 -8.72 -21.92
C GLY A 44 -20.57 -9.73 -20.93
N LEU A 45 -19.83 -9.30 -19.88
CA LEU A 45 -19.35 -10.17 -18.81
C LEU A 45 -20.51 -10.58 -17.89
N ASN A 46 -20.44 -11.79 -17.34
CA ASN A 46 -21.29 -12.18 -16.22
C ASN A 46 -20.82 -11.44 -14.97
N THR A 47 -21.63 -10.50 -14.45
CA THR A 47 -21.24 -9.61 -13.36
C THR A 47 -22.19 -9.71 -12.17
N LYS A 48 -21.66 -9.61 -10.98
CA LYS A 48 -22.43 -9.54 -9.74
C LYS A 48 -21.77 -8.60 -8.72
N ILE A 49 -22.56 -8.01 -7.84
CA ILE A 49 -22.09 -7.44 -6.59
C ILE A 49 -22.03 -8.57 -5.58
N ALA A 50 -20.92 -8.69 -4.88
CA ALA A 50 -20.67 -9.73 -3.88
C ALA A 50 -20.26 -9.08 -2.54
N THR A 51 -20.58 -9.76 -1.47
CA THR A 51 -20.16 -9.42 -0.10
C THR A 51 -19.85 -10.72 0.63
N SER A 52 -19.03 -10.66 1.67
CA SER A 52 -18.79 -11.73 2.63
C SER A 52 -18.86 -11.16 4.03
N GLY A 53 -19.62 -11.78 4.92
CA GLY A 53 -19.84 -11.26 6.26
C GLY A 53 -20.35 -9.81 6.28
N GLU A 54 -19.59 -8.91 6.94
CA GLU A 54 -19.87 -7.48 7.02
C GLU A 54 -19.09 -6.65 5.98
N SER A 55 -18.51 -7.29 4.94
CA SER A 55 -17.70 -6.60 3.94
C SER A 55 -18.46 -5.52 3.18
N ARG A 56 -17.73 -4.54 2.67
CA ARG A 56 -18.26 -3.59 1.71
C ARG A 56 -18.54 -4.29 0.38
N PRO A 57 -19.51 -3.77 -0.43
CA PRO A 57 -19.83 -4.38 -1.71
C PRO A 57 -18.64 -4.35 -2.68
N ALA A 58 -18.29 -5.52 -3.17
CA ALA A 58 -17.29 -5.72 -4.23
C ALA A 58 -17.97 -6.12 -5.53
N VAL A 59 -17.26 -6.01 -6.66
CA VAL A 59 -17.76 -6.43 -7.97
C VAL A 59 -16.95 -7.60 -8.48
N LEU A 60 -17.62 -8.69 -8.81
CA LEU A 60 -17.07 -9.84 -9.52
C LEU A 60 -17.63 -9.87 -10.95
N ALA A 61 -16.74 -10.04 -11.92
CA ALA A 61 -17.12 -10.20 -13.32
C ALA A 61 -16.24 -11.26 -13.99
N GLN A 62 -16.81 -11.95 -14.98
CA GLN A 62 -16.05 -12.96 -15.72
C GLN A 62 -16.56 -13.13 -17.14
N THR A 63 -15.65 -13.50 -18.03
CA THR A 63 -15.97 -13.93 -19.38
C THR A 63 -16.54 -15.33 -19.41
N GLU A 64 -17.08 -15.78 -20.54
CA GLU A 64 -17.39 -17.19 -20.76
C GLU A 64 -16.08 -18.02 -20.66
N TYR A 65 -16.10 -19.09 -19.90
CA TYR A 65 -14.91 -19.89 -19.61
C TYR A 65 -14.56 -20.87 -20.74
N ASP A 66 -13.34 -20.79 -21.24
CA ASP A 66 -12.75 -21.76 -22.18
C ASP A 66 -11.65 -22.57 -21.45
N PRO A 67 -11.83 -23.91 -21.26
CA PRO A 67 -10.85 -24.75 -20.54
C PRO A 67 -9.51 -24.91 -21.26
N LYS A 68 -9.37 -24.38 -22.48
CA LYS A 68 -8.12 -24.42 -23.24
C LYS A 68 -7.25 -23.17 -23.04
N LYS A 69 -7.81 -22.15 -22.39
CA LYS A 69 -7.14 -20.87 -22.17
C LYS A 69 -6.69 -20.74 -20.71
N LYS A 70 -5.58 -20.06 -20.51
CA LYS A 70 -5.16 -19.61 -19.18
C LYS A 70 -6.18 -18.60 -18.64
N THR A 71 -6.26 -18.48 -17.32
CA THR A 71 -7.16 -17.56 -16.63
C THR A 71 -6.37 -16.42 -15.98
N VAL A 72 -6.78 -15.20 -16.20
CA VAL A 72 -6.19 -14.00 -15.60
C VAL A 72 -7.23 -13.28 -14.76
N LEU A 73 -6.89 -13.03 -13.49
CA LEU A 73 -7.68 -12.19 -12.57
C LEU A 73 -7.14 -10.76 -12.61
N LEU A 74 -8.03 -9.81 -12.84
CA LEU A 74 -7.77 -8.37 -12.83
C LEU A 74 -8.33 -7.79 -11.54
N TYR A 75 -7.44 -7.34 -10.64
CA TYR A 75 -7.80 -6.75 -9.36
C TYR A 75 -7.56 -5.23 -9.33
N ALA A 76 -8.51 -4.50 -8.77
CA ALA A 76 -8.42 -3.11 -8.36
C ALA A 76 -9.43 -2.85 -7.23
N HIS A 77 -9.45 -1.64 -6.65
CA HIS A 77 -10.51 -1.26 -5.70
C HIS A 77 -11.23 0.01 -6.11
N HIS A 78 -12.46 0.20 -5.62
CA HIS A 78 -13.31 1.34 -5.97
C HIS A 78 -13.62 2.26 -4.79
N ASP A 79 -13.24 1.88 -3.58
CA ASP A 79 -13.31 2.75 -2.42
C ASP A 79 -12.12 3.71 -2.37
N VAL A 80 -12.18 4.70 -1.50
CA VAL A 80 -11.18 5.75 -1.40
C VAL A 80 -11.00 6.23 0.04
N GLN A 81 -9.82 6.80 0.34
CA GLN A 81 -9.54 7.48 1.60
C GLN A 81 -10.35 8.77 1.77
N PRO A 82 -10.57 9.24 3.01
CA PRO A 82 -11.05 10.59 3.27
C PRO A 82 -10.14 11.66 2.64
N VAL A 83 -10.73 12.82 2.36
CA VAL A 83 -10.01 13.91 1.66
C VAL A 83 -8.93 14.61 2.49
N GLY A 84 -8.92 14.39 3.82
CA GLY A 84 -8.02 15.09 4.72
C GLY A 84 -8.34 16.59 4.82
N ASP A 85 -7.31 17.41 4.89
CA ASP A 85 -7.43 18.86 5.01
C ASP A 85 -7.85 19.49 3.67
N ILE A 86 -9.11 19.90 3.56
CA ILE A 86 -9.69 20.45 2.35
C ILE A 86 -9.02 21.76 1.89
N ASP A 87 -8.51 22.55 2.81
CA ASP A 87 -7.87 23.83 2.49
C ASP A 87 -6.52 23.67 1.76
N LYS A 88 -5.98 22.45 1.75
CA LYS A 88 -4.74 22.12 1.03
C LYS A 88 -4.98 21.63 -0.40
N TRP A 89 -6.23 21.39 -0.79
CA TRP A 89 -6.56 20.99 -2.14
C TRP A 89 -6.58 22.19 -3.10
N LYS A 90 -5.95 22.03 -4.27
CA LYS A 90 -5.98 23.03 -5.36
C LYS A 90 -7.31 22.97 -6.13
N THR A 91 -7.96 21.82 -6.12
CA THR A 91 -9.24 21.54 -6.79
C THR A 91 -10.18 20.90 -5.78
N GLU A 92 -11.49 20.93 -6.03
CA GLU A 92 -12.45 20.16 -5.23
C GLU A 92 -12.19 18.66 -5.40
N PRO A 93 -11.99 17.88 -4.29
CA PRO A 93 -11.51 16.49 -4.36
C PRO A 93 -12.38 15.53 -5.19
N PHE A 94 -13.68 15.78 -5.23
CA PHE A 94 -14.67 14.97 -5.96
C PHE A 94 -15.25 15.70 -7.18
N THR A 95 -14.55 16.73 -7.67
CA THR A 95 -14.85 17.41 -8.92
C THR A 95 -13.60 17.35 -9.80
N PRO A 96 -13.44 16.26 -10.57
CA PRO A 96 -12.22 15.99 -11.31
C PRO A 96 -11.87 17.10 -12.29
N GLN A 97 -10.60 17.46 -12.32
CA GLN A 97 -10.08 18.48 -13.25
C GLN A 97 -8.79 17.98 -13.91
N ILE A 98 -8.64 18.30 -15.19
CA ILE A 98 -7.41 18.02 -15.92
C ILE A 98 -6.54 19.26 -15.93
N ILE A 99 -5.33 19.13 -15.40
CA ILE A 99 -4.30 20.17 -15.39
C ILE A 99 -3.00 19.54 -15.86
N ASP A 100 -2.40 20.10 -16.91
CA ASP A 100 -1.12 19.65 -17.49
C ASP A 100 -1.05 18.14 -17.79
N GLY A 101 -2.17 17.58 -18.33
CA GLY A 101 -2.25 16.17 -18.69
C GLY A 101 -2.51 15.20 -17.52
N ARG A 102 -2.70 15.73 -16.30
CA ARG A 102 -3.05 14.94 -15.10
C ARG A 102 -4.50 15.17 -14.71
N LEU A 103 -5.18 14.10 -14.30
CA LEU A 103 -6.53 14.17 -13.72
C LEU A 103 -6.40 14.24 -12.20
N TYR A 104 -6.84 15.35 -11.63
CA TYR A 104 -6.85 15.61 -10.18
C TYR A 104 -8.19 15.21 -9.57
N GLY A 105 -8.16 14.51 -8.45
CA GLY A 105 -9.32 14.14 -7.65
C GLY A 105 -9.01 12.98 -6.71
N ARG A 106 -9.73 12.85 -5.58
CA ARG A 106 -9.57 11.73 -4.65
C ARG A 106 -9.98 10.41 -5.32
N GLY A 107 -9.09 9.41 -5.25
CA GLY A 107 -9.26 8.10 -5.90
C GLY A 107 -8.85 8.10 -7.37
N SER A 108 -8.31 9.19 -7.92
CA SER A 108 -7.91 9.23 -9.33
C SER A 108 -6.71 8.33 -9.63
N GLY A 109 -5.73 8.27 -8.73
CA GLY A 109 -4.58 7.36 -8.80
C GLY A 109 -4.85 6.08 -8.03
N ASP A 110 -5.42 6.20 -6.85
CA ASP A 110 -5.62 5.17 -5.85
C ASP A 110 -7.11 4.97 -5.54
N ASN A 111 -7.84 4.03 -6.20
CA ASN A 111 -7.36 3.17 -7.29
C ASN A 111 -8.34 3.14 -8.48
N LYS A 112 -9.15 4.19 -8.68
CA LYS A 112 -10.14 4.23 -9.79
C LYS A 112 -9.48 4.20 -11.17
N ALA A 113 -8.20 4.61 -11.29
CA ALA A 113 -7.43 4.42 -12.51
C ALA A 113 -7.20 2.94 -12.83
N GLY A 114 -6.99 2.09 -11.82
CA GLY A 114 -6.90 0.63 -11.96
C GLY A 114 -8.19 0.03 -12.52
N VAL A 115 -9.34 0.46 -11.98
CA VAL A 115 -10.66 0.05 -12.48
C VAL A 115 -10.84 0.40 -13.95
N VAL A 116 -10.50 1.63 -14.34
CA VAL A 116 -10.60 2.10 -15.75
C VAL A 116 -9.63 1.34 -16.64
N THR A 117 -8.41 1.09 -16.17
CA THR A 117 -7.40 0.30 -16.87
C THR A 117 -7.96 -1.08 -17.22
N HIS A 118 -8.47 -1.80 -16.23
CA HIS A 118 -9.03 -3.13 -16.43
C HIS A 118 -10.25 -3.12 -17.37
N TYR A 119 -11.14 -2.15 -17.20
CA TYR A 119 -12.28 -1.99 -18.11
C TYR A 119 -11.85 -1.79 -19.56
N GLU A 120 -10.94 -0.88 -19.85
CA GLU A 120 -10.48 -0.61 -21.22
C GLU A 120 -9.67 -1.79 -21.81
N VAL A 121 -8.90 -2.52 -21.00
CA VAL A 121 -8.24 -3.77 -21.41
C VAL A 121 -9.25 -4.80 -21.88
N VAL A 122 -10.26 -5.09 -21.06
CA VAL A 122 -11.32 -6.06 -21.39
C VAL A 122 -12.10 -5.60 -22.63
N LYS A 123 -12.46 -4.33 -22.71
CA LYS A 123 -13.17 -3.74 -23.84
C LYS A 123 -12.41 -3.90 -25.15
N ALA A 124 -11.08 -3.72 -25.12
CA ALA A 124 -10.24 -3.87 -26.31
C ALA A 124 -10.11 -5.32 -26.78
N LEU A 125 -10.23 -6.29 -25.88
CA LEU A 125 -10.04 -7.71 -26.14
C LEU A 125 -11.35 -8.50 -26.32
N LYS A 126 -12.50 -7.94 -25.99
CA LYS A 126 -13.79 -8.66 -25.87
C LYS A 126 -14.22 -9.45 -27.11
N GLU A 127 -13.85 -9.01 -28.32
CA GLU A 127 -14.21 -9.69 -29.57
C GLU A 127 -13.32 -10.91 -29.87
N ASP A 128 -12.10 -10.94 -29.31
CA ASP A 128 -11.14 -12.03 -29.47
C ASP A 128 -10.29 -12.13 -28.20
N LEU A 129 -10.87 -12.76 -27.17
CA LEU A 129 -10.22 -12.92 -25.87
C LEU A 129 -9.09 -13.95 -25.95
N PRO A 130 -7.83 -13.56 -25.70
CA PRO A 130 -6.71 -14.50 -25.72
C PRO A 130 -6.68 -15.42 -24.49
N VAL A 131 -7.25 -15.00 -23.38
CA VAL A 131 -7.31 -15.69 -22.08
C VAL A 131 -8.73 -15.64 -21.52
N ASN A 132 -9.05 -16.47 -20.53
CA ASN A 132 -10.21 -16.27 -19.66
C ASN A 132 -9.93 -15.07 -18.76
N ILE A 133 -10.87 -14.14 -18.63
CA ILE A 133 -10.73 -12.98 -17.77
C ILE A 133 -11.73 -13.09 -16.62
N LYS A 134 -11.21 -12.93 -15.42
CA LYS A 134 -11.94 -12.67 -14.19
C LYS A 134 -11.60 -11.26 -13.70
N VAL A 135 -12.55 -10.59 -13.08
CA VAL A 135 -12.39 -9.24 -12.53
C VAL A 135 -12.87 -9.24 -11.09
N PHE A 136 -12.07 -8.69 -10.22
CA PHE A 136 -12.43 -8.43 -8.83
C PHE A 136 -12.13 -6.97 -8.52
N ILE A 137 -13.18 -6.17 -8.26
CA ILE A 137 -13.04 -4.79 -7.84
C ILE A 137 -13.57 -4.69 -6.40
N GLU A 138 -12.65 -4.51 -5.47
CA GLU A 138 -12.92 -4.47 -4.03
C GLU A 138 -13.55 -3.14 -3.59
N GLY A 139 -14.23 -3.13 -2.45
CA GLY A 139 -14.88 -1.95 -1.89
C GLY A 139 -14.45 -1.61 -0.45
N GLU A 140 -13.38 -2.22 0.07
CA GLU A 140 -12.89 -2.01 1.44
C GLU A 140 -11.36 -2.08 1.58
N GLU A 141 -10.60 -1.91 0.47
CA GLU A 141 -9.15 -1.91 0.50
C GLU A 141 -8.61 -0.85 1.46
N GLU A 142 -9.14 0.35 1.39
CA GLU A 142 -8.71 1.53 2.12
C GLU A 142 -8.96 1.49 3.65
N ILE A 143 -9.62 0.43 4.11
CA ILE A 143 -9.74 0.09 5.53
C ILE A 143 -8.99 -1.20 5.90
N GLY A 144 -8.10 -1.67 5.00
CA GLY A 144 -7.23 -2.83 5.20
C GLY A 144 -7.87 -4.17 4.91
N SER A 145 -8.91 -4.22 4.07
CA SER A 145 -9.56 -5.47 3.58
C SER A 145 -9.91 -6.48 4.69
N PRO A 146 -10.63 -6.07 5.75
CA PRO A 146 -10.80 -6.89 6.95
C PRO A 146 -11.53 -8.21 6.71
N CYS A 147 -12.30 -8.32 5.62
CA CYS A 147 -13.05 -9.53 5.27
C CYS A 147 -12.41 -10.32 4.11
N MET A 148 -11.20 -9.96 3.65
CA MET A 148 -10.61 -10.55 2.44
C MET A 148 -10.45 -12.06 2.53
N ALA A 149 -9.91 -12.59 3.61
CA ALA A 149 -9.72 -14.04 3.76
C ALA A 149 -11.04 -14.81 3.64
N GLU A 150 -12.11 -14.35 4.31
CA GLU A 150 -13.46 -14.93 4.21
C GLU A 150 -14.03 -14.76 2.81
N PHE A 151 -13.84 -13.61 2.17
CA PHE A 151 -14.28 -13.34 0.81
C PHE A 151 -13.62 -14.28 -0.21
N LEU A 152 -12.31 -14.52 -0.10
CA LEU A 152 -11.56 -15.44 -0.95
C LEU A 152 -12.03 -16.91 -0.75
N ASP A 153 -12.41 -17.29 0.47
CA ASP A 153 -12.94 -18.62 0.76
C ASP A 153 -14.32 -18.84 0.13
N GLU A 154 -15.23 -17.86 0.25
CA GLU A 154 -16.58 -17.93 -0.27
C GLU A 154 -16.67 -17.84 -1.79
N HIS A 155 -15.72 -17.10 -2.41
CA HIS A 155 -15.70 -16.81 -3.85
C HIS A 155 -14.52 -17.43 -4.58
N GLN A 156 -13.93 -18.51 -4.05
CA GLN A 156 -12.74 -19.15 -4.63
C GLN A 156 -12.89 -19.44 -6.12
N ASP A 157 -14.01 -20.03 -6.52
CA ASP A 157 -14.27 -20.40 -7.93
C ASP A 157 -14.34 -19.18 -8.87
N ASP A 158 -14.77 -18.03 -8.35
CA ASP A 158 -14.82 -16.77 -9.10
C ASP A 158 -13.44 -16.10 -9.22
N LEU A 159 -12.49 -16.43 -8.33
CA LEU A 159 -11.22 -15.73 -8.17
C LEU A 159 -9.97 -16.53 -8.57
N GLU A 160 -10.00 -17.87 -8.50
CA GLU A 160 -8.87 -18.71 -8.87
C GLU A 160 -8.40 -18.42 -10.30
N ALA A 161 -7.10 -18.18 -10.48
CA ALA A 161 -6.49 -17.81 -11.75
C ALA A 161 -5.04 -18.31 -11.86
N ASP A 162 -4.51 -18.35 -13.07
CA ASP A 162 -3.09 -18.64 -13.34
C ASP A 162 -2.21 -17.40 -13.09
N VAL A 163 -2.78 -16.20 -13.35
CA VAL A 163 -2.13 -14.90 -13.13
C VAL A 163 -3.10 -13.97 -12.43
N ILE A 164 -2.62 -13.23 -11.43
CA ILE A 164 -3.35 -12.20 -10.70
C ILE A 164 -2.65 -10.86 -10.94
N ILE A 165 -3.32 -9.95 -11.63
CA ILE A 165 -2.82 -8.60 -11.91
C ILE A 165 -3.48 -7.64 -10.93
N ILE A 166 -2.71 -7.11 -9.99
CA ILE A 166 -3.12 -6.08 -9.05
C ILE A 166 -2.71 -4.73 -9.63
N ALA A 167 -3.69 -3.93 -10.06
CA ALA A 167 -3.45 -2.59 -10.61
C ALA A 167 -3.50 -1.52 -9.52
N ASP A 168 -2.82 -1.77 -8.41
CA ASP A 168 -2.87 -1.00 -7.15
C ASP A 168 -1.46 -0.63 -6.66
N SER A 169 -0.55 -0.45 -7.58
CA SER A 169 0.76 0.13 -7.32
C SER A 169 1.01 1.30 -8.28
N GLY A 170 2.18 1.90 -8.25
CA GLY A 170 2.49 3.05 -9.08
C GLY A 170 3.81 2.90 -9.82
N ASN A 171 4.08 3.87 -10.67
CA ASN A 171 5.38 4.08 -11.27
C ASN A 171 6.27 4.90 -10.34
N ILE A 172 7.56 4.66 -10.35
CA ILE A 172 8.49 5.46 -9.55
C ILE A 172 8.52 6.93 -10.00
N LYS A 173 8.31 7.15 -11.30
CA LYS A 173 8.23 8.46 -11.93
C LYS A 173 7.24 8.42 -13.10
N ILE A 174 6.71 9.58 -13.46
CA ILE A 174 5.92 9.78 -14.67
C ILE A 174 6.70 9.27 -15.89
N GLY A 175 6.05 8.48 -16.73
CA GLY A 175 6.62 7.94 -17.97
C GLY A 175 7.68 6.85 -17.78
N THR A 176 7.84 6.30 -16.56
CA THR A 176 8.75 5.17 -16.29
C THR A 176 7.95 3.95 -15.90
N PRO A 177 7.74 2.98 -16.83
CA PRO A 177 6.94 1.80 -16.51
C PRO A 177 7.62 0.99 -15.40
N THR A 178 6.87 0.69 -14.36
CA THR A 178 7.42 0.05 -13.17
C THR A 178 6.64 -1.22 -12.82
N VAL A 179 7.36 -2.28 -12.46
CA VAL A 179 6.80 -3.48 -11.85
C VAL A 179 7.20 -3.51 -10.39
N THR A 180 6.22 -3.59 -9.50
CA THR A 180 6.47 -3.76 -8.07
C THR A 180 6.82 -5.22 -7.81
N THR A 181 8.03 -5.48 -7.32
CA THR A 181 8.55 -6.83 -7.06
C THR A 181 8.52 -7.21 -5.60
N SER A 182 8.26 -6.26 -4.71
CA SER A 182 8.15 -6.55 -3.29
C SER A 182 7.30 -5.56 -2.52
N LEU A 183 6.64 -6.05 -1.48
CA LEU A 183 5.97 -5.27 -0.45
C LEU A 183 6.60 -5.60 0.89
N ARG A 184 6.79 -4.59 1.74
CA ARG A 184 7.35 -4.79 3.08
C ARG A 184 6.30 -5.38 4.01
N GLY A 185 6.75 -6.26 4.91
CA GLY A 185 5.97 -6.69 6.07
C GLY A 185 5.91 -5.61 7.16
N LEU A 186 5.19 -5.92 8.22
CA LEU A 186 4.93 -5.01 9.33
C LEU A 186 4.82 -5.76 10.65
N VAL A 187 5.36 -5.21 11.72
CA VAL A 187 4.97 -5.53 13.10
C VAL A 187 4.83 -4.25 13.91
N ASP A 188 3.72 -4.13 14.61
CA ASP A 188 3.39 -2.99 15.47
C ASP A 188 3.20 -3.42 16.92
N GLY A 189 3.45 -2.52 17.84
CA GLY A 189 3.17 -2.74 19.25
C GLY A 189 3.40 -1.50 20.11
N VAL A 190 3.03 -1.62 21.37
CA VAL A 190 3.13 -0.53 22.34
C VAL A 190 4.14 -0.88 23.44
N ILE A 191 5.14 -0.04 23.60
CA ILE A 191 6.05 -0.08 24.75
C ILE A 191 5.36 0.63 25.91
N VAL A 192 5.19 -0.07 27.02
CA VAL A 192 4.54 0.46 28.23
C VAL A 192 5.53 0.52 29.36
N VAL A 193 5.75 1.70 29.89
CA VAL A 193 6.59 1.93 31.09
C VAL A 193 5.70 2.24 32.28
N GLU A 194 5.80 1.44 33.34
CA GLU A 194 5.07 1.63 34.61
C GLU A 194 6.03 1.62 35.77
N GLN A 195 6.42 2.78 36.28
CA GLN A 195 7.25 2.86 37.47
C GLN A 195 6.42 2.58 38.73
N PRO A 196 6.92 1.77 39.69
CA PRO A 196 6.18 1.43 40.90
C PRO A 196 6.21 2.58 41.91
N MET A 197 5.84 3.78 41.49
CA MET A 197 5.81 4.97 42.32
C MET A 197 4.59 5.83 42.00
N ARG A 198 4.18 6.69 42.90
CA ARG A 198 3.25 7.79 42.58
C ARG A 198 4.00 8.93 41.90
N ALA A 199 3.25 9.81 41.23
CA ALA A 199 3.82 11.07 40.75
C ALA A 199 4.43 11.86 41.91
N VAL A 200 5.65 12.34 41.74
CA VAL A 200 6.43 13.02 42.77
C VAL A 200 6.98 14.34 42.24
N HIS A 201 6.98 15.38 43.08
CA HIS A 201 7.57 16.66 42.68
C HIS A 201 9.02 16.47 42.23
N SER A 202 9.38 17.01 41.04
CA SER A 202 10.70 16.81 40.43
C SER A 202 11.87 17.30 41.31
N GLY A 203 11.65 18.33 42.11
CA GLY A 203 12.63 18.82 43.07
C GLY A 203 12.85 17.89 44.28
N LEU A 204 11.95 16.93 44.53
CA LEU A 204 12.09 15.94 45.63
C LEU A 204 12.68 14.62 45.11
N GLY A 205 12.33 14.18 43.91
CA GLY A 205 12.74 12.88 43.41
C GLY A 205 13.74 12.93 42.25
N GLY A 206 13.89 14.08 41.60
CA GLY A 206 14.79 14.23 40.46
C GLY A 206 16.25 13.96 40.82
N GLY A 207 16.95 13.22 39.98
CA GLY A 207 18.31 12.77 40.19
C GLY A 207 18.46 11.54 41.08
N VAL A 208 17.36 11.07 41.72
CA VAL A 208 17.36 9.88 42.61
C VAL A 208 16.60 8.72 41.96
N VAL A 209 15.44 9.00 41.37
CA VAL A 209 14.63 7.98 40.68
C VAL A 209 14.41 8.35 39.20
N PRO A 210 14.47 7.39 38.27
CA PRO A 210 14.14 7.64 36.87
C PRO A 210 12.62 7.81 36.74
N ASP A 211 12.18 8.83 36.02
CA ASP A 211 10.79 8.91 35.57
C ASP A 211 10.55 8.04 34.34
N ALA A 212 9.27 7.84 34.02
CA ALA A 212 8.88 6.98 32.90
C ALA A 212 9.37 7.49 31.54
N PHE A 213 9.47 8.84 31.35
CA PHE A 213 9.98 9.40 30.10
C PHE A 213 11.45 9.17 29.88
N MET A 214 12.26 9.28 30.95
CA MET A 214 13.69 8.96 30.87
C MET A 214 13.90 7.50 30.47
N VAL A 215 13.11 6.59 31.06
CA VAL A 215 13.16 5.16 30.74
C VAL A 215 12.78 4.94 29.27
N LEU A 216 11.61 5.45 28.86
CA LEU A 216 11.10 5.30 27.49
C LEU A 216 12.06 5.91 26.45
N SER A 217 12.59 7.10 26.73
CA SER A 217 13.55 7.78 25.83
C SER A 217 14.84 6.97 25.64
N LYS A 218 15.31 6.26 26.69
CA LYS A 218 16.49 5.39 26.58
C LYS A 218 16.20 4.16 25.71
N ILE A 219 15.01 3.56 25.84
CA ILE A 219 14.60 2.44 25.00
C ILE A 219 14.47 2.90 23.55
N ILE A 220 13.78 4.02 23.29
CA ILE A 220 13.65 4.57 21.94
C ILE A 220 15.02 4.86 21.31
N ALA A 221 15.92 5.49 22.08
CA ALA A 221 17.26 5.82 21.59
C ALA A 221 18.11 4.57 21.31
N SER A 222 17.75 3.39 21.84
CA SER A 222 18.50 2.16 21.58
C SER A 222 18.18 1.51 20.24
N PHE A 223 17.10 1.92 19.58
CA PHE A 223 16.73 1.35 18.29
C PHE A 223 17.67 1.76 17.14
N HIS A 224 18.33 2.91 17.25
CA HIS A 224 19.23 3.39 16.21
C HIS A 224 20.57 3.84 16.80
N ASN A 225 21.64 3.61 16.06
CA ASN A 225 22.94 4.18 16.37
C ASN A 225 23.07 5.63 15.87
N GLU A 226 24.26 6.25 16.05
CA GLU A 226 24.53 7.62 15.62
C GLU A 226 24.43 7.85 14.09
N LYS A 227 24.52 6.77 13.29
CA LYS A 227 24.38 6.82 11.83
C LYS A 227 22.94 6.57 11.36
N GLY A 228 21.99 6.30 12.27
CA GLY A 228 20.62 5.94 11.93
C GLY A 228 20.44 4.47 11.52
N GLU A 229 21.43 3.62 11.74
CA GLU A 229 21.32 2.18 11.49
C GLU A 229 20.51 1.51 12.61
N LEU A 230 19.57 0.65 12.22
CA LEU A 230 18.73 -0.10 13.15
C LEU A 230 19.58 -1.11 13.95
N GLN A 231 19.34 -1.18 15.27
CA GLN A 231 20.12 -1.98 16.23
C GLN A 231 19.35 -3.22 16.73
N ILE A 232 18.27 -3.61 16.10
CA ILE A 232 17.54 -4.85 16.41
C ILE A 232 18.30 -6.01 15.77
N GLU A 233 18.95 -6.83 16.61
CA GLU A 233 19.71 -8.00 16.14
C GLU A 233 18.78 -9.08 15.58
N GLY A 234 19.26 -9.87 14.61
CA GLY A 234 18.55 -11.05 14.09
C GLY A 234 17.67 -10.78 12.88
N LEU A 235 17.42 -9.52 12.49
CA LEU A 235 16.72 -9.17 11.26
C LEU A 235 17.69 -9.15 10.08
N THR A 236 17.28 -9.74 8.96
CA THR A 236 18.14 -9.86 7.78
C THR A 236 17.53 -9.11 6.60
N PRO A 237 18.25 -8.18 5.95
CA PRO A 237 17.80 -7.55 4.71
C PRO A 237 17.47 -8.58 3.62
N SER A 238 16.50 -8.28 2.77
CA SER A 238 16.23 -9.08 1.57
C SER A 238 17.27 -8.76 0.49
N ASP A 239 17.69 -9.77 -0.29
CA ASP A 239 18.61 -9.61 -1.41
C ASP A 239 17.82 -9.70 -2.73
N MET A 240 17.46 -8.56 -3.27
CA MET A 240 16.68 -8.43 -4.51
C MET A 240 17.22 -7.29 -5.35
N GLU A 241 17.04 -7.41 -6.66
CA GLU A 241 17.34 -6.33 -7.60
C GLU A 241 16.20 -5.29 -7.58
N VAL A 242 16.56 -4.03 -7.35
CA VAL A 242 15.65 -2.89 -7.38
C VAL A 242 16.34 -1.70 -8.05
N LEU A 243 15.54 -0.82 -8.64
CA LEU A 243 16.03 0.45 -9.15
C LEU A 243 16.71 1.24 -8.02
N GLU A 244 17.93 1.75 -8.27
CA GLU A 244 18.60 2.63 -7.31
C GLU A 244 18.08 4.07 -7.43
N LEU A 245 17.61 4.60 -6.32
CA LEU A 245 17.18 5.98 -6.18
C LEU A 245 18.34 6.87 -5.78
N GLU A 246 18.38 8.06 -6.34
CA GLU A 246 19.33 9.10 -5.94
C GLU A 246 18.71 10.02 -4.86
N GLU A 247 19.56 10.73 -4.12
CA GLU A 247 19.11 11.70 -3.10
C GLU A 247 18.13 12.74 -3.67
N LYS A 248 18.32 13.16 -4.94
CA LYS A 248 17.41 14.09 -5.61
C LYS A 248 16.00 13.53 -5.78
N ASP A 249 15.90 12.22 -6.08
CA ASP A 249 14.60 11.55 -6.29
C ASP A 249 13.79 11.56 -4.99
N ILE A 250 14.44 11.27 -3.86
CA ILE A 250 13.80 11.32 -2.54
C ILE A 250 13.38 12.75 -2.16
N LYS A 251 14.21 13.73 -2.47
CA LYS A 251 13.87 15.15 -2.21
C LYS A 251 12.68 15.61 -3.03
N GLU A 252 12.53 15.11 -4.25
CA GLU A 252 11.36 15.34 -5.10
C GLU A 252 10.12 14.65 -4.54
N ILE A 253 10.19 13.35 -4.26
CA ILE A 253 9.08 12.55 -3.69
C ILE A 253 8.59 13.15 -2.36
N PHE A 254 9.49 13.56 -1.47
CA PHE A 254 9.10 14.15 -0.17
C PHE A 254 8.80 15.66 -0.24
N GLY A 255 8.90 16.27 -1.43
CA GLY A 255 8.57 17.68 -1.64
C GLY A 255 9.46 18.67 -0.89
N SER A 256 10.68 18.28 -0.49
CA SER A 256 11.60 19.12 0.28
C SER A 256 13.04 18.95 -0.18
N LYS A 257 13.66 20.08 -0.60
CA LYS A 257 15.08 20.11 -0.97
C LYS A 257 16.02 20.15 0.25
N ASP A 258 15.49 20.49 1.42
CA ASP A 258 16.27 20.70 2.65
C ASP A 258 16.23 19.51 3.61
N ILE A 259 15.65 18.37 3.17
CA ILE A 259 15.62 17.15 3.97
C ILE A 259 17.02 16.57 4.11
N ASN A 260 17.41 16.22 5.34
CA ASN A 260 18.65 15.49 5.61
C ASN A 260 18.36 13.99 5.60
N LEU A 261 19.09 13.26 4.77
CA LEU A 261 19.04 11.81 4.76
C LEU A 261 20.12 11.24 5.72
N PHE A 262 19.91 10.03 6.17
CA PHE A 262 20.97 9.26 6.82
C PHE A 262 22.13 9.00 5.84
N GLU A 263 23.31 8.67 6.35
CA GLU A 263 24.39 8.15 5.53
C GLU A 263 24.02 6.70 5.12
N LEU A 264 23.71 6.49 3.84
CA LEU A 264 23.20 5.22 3.30
C LEU A 264 24.09 4.72 2.17
N ASP A 265 24.35 3.42 2.14
CA ASP A 265 25.00 2.76 1.00
C ASP A 265 24.06 2.68 -0.20
N SER A 266 22.75 2.46 0.02
CA SER A 266 21.69 2.45 -0.99
C SER A 266 20.39 2.97 -0.38
N ILE A 267 19.81 3.96 -1.02
CA ILE A 267 18.50 4.52 -0.62
C ILE A 267 17.40 3.49 -0.86
N SER A 268 17.40 2.86 -2.02
CA SER A 268 16.37 1.90 -2.41
C SER A 268 16.34 0.67 -1.53
N LYS A 269 17.51 0.13 -1.18
CA LYS A 269 17.57 -1.00 -0.24
C LYS A 269 17.05 -0.62 1.14
N ARG A 270 17.38 0.57 1.63
CA ARG A 270 16.88 1.07 2.91
C ARG A 270 15.36 1.26 2.90
N LEU A 271 14.81 1.75 1.81
CA LEU A 271 13.37 1.97 1.67
C LEU A 271 12.59 0.67 1.53
N TRP A 272 13.11 -0.32 0.83
CA TRP A 272 12.30 -1.45 0.37
C TRP A 272 12.75 -2.81 0.89
N LEU A 273 14.03 -2.99 1.19
CA LEU A 273 14.63 -4.32 1.43
C LEU A 273 15.21 -4.48 2.83
N GLU A 274 15.36 -3.40 3.59
CA GLU A 274 15.91 -3.41 4.93
C GLU A 274 14.84 -3.13 5.99
N PRO A 275 15.02 -3.61 7.23
CA PRO A 275 14.11 -3.29 8.32
C PRO A 275 14.21 -1.81 8.69
N ALA A 276 13.07 -1.18 9.02
CA ALA A 276 13.04 0.21 9.44
C ALA A 276 11.98 0.43 10.53
N LEU A 277 12.39 1.04 11.66
CA LEU A 277 11.51 1.29 12.78
C LEU A 277 11.14 2.77 12.88
N SER A 278 9.86 3.03 13.11
CA SER A 278 9.30 4.35 13.36
C SER A 278 8.58 4.40 14.70
N ILE A 279 8.64 5.55 15.36
CA ILE A 279 7.82 5.86 16.53
C ILE A 279 6.59 6.59 16.06
N LEU A 280 5.41 5.95 16.15
CA LEU A 280 4.17 6.50 15.64
C LEU A 280 3.46 7.45 16.60
N ALA A 281 3.59 7.18 17.91
CA ALA A 281 2.97 7.99 18.95
C ALA A 281 3.71 7.86 20.27
N ILE A 282 3.60 8.89 21.10
CA ILE A 282 4.06 8.88 22.51
C ILE A 282 2.94 9.48 23.34
N ASP A 283 2.47 8.74 24.35
CA ASP A 283 1.54 9.26 25.35
C ASP A 283 2.35 10.00 26.42
N ALA A 284 2.20 11.33 26.40
CA ALA A 284 2.89 12.26 27.29
C ALA A 284 1.95 13.45 27.59
N PRO A 285 2.08 14.11 28.75
CA PRO A 285 1.50 15.43 28.93
C PRO A 285 1.98 16.40 27.85
N SER A 286 1.10 17.25 27.34
CA SER A 286 1.50 18.34 26.46
C SER A 286 2.43 19.31 27.20
N THR A 287 3.27 20.05 26.45
CA THR A 287 4.15 21.05 27.05
C THR A 287 3.38 22.14 27.81
N ASP A 288 2.16 22.45 27.38
CA ASP A 288 1.29 23.45 28.02
C ASP A 288 0.66 22.94 29.34
N GLU A 289 0.53 21.61 29.50
CA GLU A 289 0.01 20.96 30.69
C GLU A 289 1.11 20.46 31.61
N ALA A 290 2.37 20.62 31.20
CA ALA A 290 3.51 20.12 31.97
C ALA A 290 3.65 20.85 33.31
N VAL A 291 3.87 20.05 34.35
CA VAL A 291 4.12 20.52 35.73
C VAL A 291 5.38 19.86 36.26
N ASN A 292 5.95 20.40 37.35
CA ASN A 292 7.18 19.90 37.94
C ASN A 292 6.99 18.55 38.66
N LEU A 293 6.60 17.50 37.92
CA LEU A 293 6.38 16.15 38.41
C LEU A 293 7.25 15.13 37.64
N LEU A 294 7.76 14.14 38.36
CA LEU A 294 8.23 12.88 37.81
C LEU A 294 7.00 11.99 37.56
N ILE A 295 6.74 11.63 36.33
CA ILE A 295 5.58 10.82 35.99
C ILE A 295 5.91 9.32 36.06
N PRO A 296 5.00 8.50 36.60
CA PRO A 296 5.22 7.06 36.71
C PRO A 296 4.94 6.26 35.44
N ASN A 297 4.18 6.79 34.54
CA ASN A 297 3.72 6.06 33.35
C ASN A 297 4.07 6.80 32.06
N ALA A 298 4.47 6.05 31.03
CA ALA A 298 4.64 6.54 29.65
C ALA A 298 4.43 5.38 28.67
N LYS A 299 3.96 5.70 27.47
CA LYS A 299 3.79 4.72 26.40
C LYS A 299 4.35 5.26 25.08
N ALA A 300 4.83 4.35 24.22
CA ALA A 300 5.12 4.67 22.84
C ALA A 300 4.62 3.57 21.92
N LYS A 301 3.94 3.95 20.84
CA LYS A 301 3.59 3.05 19.73
C LYS A 301 4.74 3.01 18.74
N VAL A 302 5.21 1.80 18.45
CA VAL A 302 6.30 1.54 17.51
C VAL A 302 5.79 0.73 16.33
N SER A 303 6.33 1.02 15.14
CA SER A 303 6.06 0.28 13.92
C SER A 303 7.38 -0.12 13.29
N LEU A 304 7.60 -1.41 13.11
CA LEU A 304 8.77 -1.98 12.46
C LEU A 304 8.36 -2.53 11.11
N ARG A 305 8.77 -1.85 10.03
CA ARG A 305 8.66 -2.35 8.66
C ARG A 305 9.69 -3.44 8.44
N LEU A 306 9.24 -4.56 7.87
CA LEU A 306 10.05 -5.76 7.67
C LEU A 306 10.55 -5.87 6.24
N PRO A 307 11.76 -6.40 6.03
CA PRO A 307 12.16 -6.87 4.71
C PRO A 307 11.11 -7.82 4.11
N PRO A 308 10.90 -7.84 2.79
CA PRO A 308 9.86 -8.65 2.16
C PRO A 308 9.90 -10.15 2.49
N THR A 309 11.08 -10.68 2.80
CA THR A 309 11.29 -12.11 3.10
C THR A 309 11.32 -12.43 4.60
N GLU A 310 11.17 -11.41 5.47
CA GLU A 310 11.26 -11.60 6.93
C GLU A 310 9.95 -12.18 7.48
N ASN A 311 10.09 -13.14 8.41
CA ASN A 311 8.94 -13.71 9.10
C ASN A 311 8.44 -12.76 10.21
N PRO A 312 7.15 -12.36 10.23
CA PRO A 312 6.66 -11.38 11.19
C PRO A 312 6.66 -11.85 12.65
N GLU A 313 6.44 -13.15 12.92
CA GLU A 313 6.52 -13.69 14.28
C GLU A 313 7.96 -13.65 14.82
N HIS A 314 8.93 -13.96 13.94
CA HIS A 314 10.34 -13.83 14.27
C HIS A 314 10.71 -12.37 14.54
N ALA A 315 10.29 -11.44 13.66
CA ALA A 315 10.56 -10.02 13.82
C ALA A 315 9.93 -9.42 15.08
N MET A 316 8.68 -9.81 15.40
CA MET A 316 8.00 -9.41 16.64
C MET A 316 8.80 -9.84 17.87
N LYS A 317 9.28 -11.07 17.87
CA LYS A 317 10.12 -11.60 18.93
C LYS A 317 11.45 -10.83 19.07
N MET A 318 12.13 -10.54 17.95
CA MET A 318 13.37 -9.77 17.95
C MET A 318 13.15 -8.34 18.48
N LEU A 319 12.04 -7.71 18.11
CA LEU A 319 11.65 -6.39 18.63
C LEU A 319 11.44 -6.44 20.15
N GLU A 320 10.67 -7.41 20.66
CA GLU A 320 10.45 -7.58 22.09
C GLU A 320 11.75 -7.85 22.85
N GLU A 321 12.59 -8.76 22.35
CA GLU A 321 13.90 -9.07 22.95
C GLU A 321 14.80 -7.84 23.01
N HIS A 322 14.82 -7.00 21.94
CA HIS A 322 15.58 -5.75 21.95
C HIS A 322 15.07 -4.79 23.02
N ILE A 323 13.76 -4.59 23.12
CA ILE A 323 13.14 -3.73 24.14
C ILE A 323 13.54 -4.22 25.54
N MET A 324 13.36 -5.51 25.83
CA MET A 324 13.64 -6.09 27.16
C MET A 324 15.13 -6.04 27.52
N LYS A 325 16.03 -6.25 26.55
CA LYS A 325 17.50 -6.14 26.70
C LYS A 325 17.94 -4.72 27.08
N ASN A 326 17.22 -3.70 26.59
CA ASN A 326 17.59 -2.30 26.72
C ASN A 326 16.82 -1.55 27.84
N ILE A 327 16.15 -2.26 28.73
CA ILE A 327 15.48 -1.65 29.89
C ILE A 327 16.53 -1.05 30.84
N PRO A 328 16.56 0.29 31.04
CA PRO A 328 17.52 0.91 31.90
C PRO A 328 17.09 0.82 33.38
N TRP A 329 18.07 0.79 34.28
CA TRP A 329 17.91 0.96 35.74
C TRP A 329 16.91 0.02 36.43
N GLY A 330 16.63 -1.15 35.84
CA GLY A 330 15.65 -2.11 36.39
C GLY A 330 14.21 -1.60 36.40
N ALA A 331 13.85 -0.70 35.46
CA ALA A 331 12.51 -0.17 35.32
C ALA A 331 11.49 -1.27 34.99
N LYS A 332 10.22 -1.05 35.33
CA LYS A 332 9.15 -1.94 34.95
C LYS A 332 8.66 -1.55 33.56
N VAL A 333 8.88 -2.41 32.58
CA VAL A 333 8.50 -2.23 31.18
C VAL A 333 7.80 -3.49 30.68
N SER A 334 6.78 -3.33 29.86
CA SER A 334 6.16 -4.39 29.06
C SER A 334 6.04 -3.95 27.61
N PHE A 335 5.94 -4.92 26.72
CA PHE A 335 5.60 -4.71 25.33
C PHE A 335 4.27 -5.39 25.03
N GLU A 336 3.38 -4.67 24.39
CA GLU A 336 2.04 -5.12 23.99
C GLU A 336 2.02 -5.24 22.46
N PRO A 337 2.17 -6.45 21.88
CA PRO A 337 2.03 -6.66 20.43
C PRO A 337 0.63 -6.27 19.94
N GLU A 338 0.53 -5.64 18.75
CA GLU A 338 -0.76 -5.26 18.18
C GLU A 338 -0.99 -5.92 16.81
N ALA A 339 -0.26 -5.51 15.79
CA ALA A 339 -0.44 -5.98 14.42
C ALA A 339 0.81 -6.65 13.88
N MET A 340 0.62 -7.61 12.99
CA MET A 340 1.69 -8.20 12.19
C MET A 340 1.16 -8.59 10.81
N GLY A 341 2.03 -8.47 9.80
CA GLY A 341 1.74 -8.88 8.42
C GLY A 341 3.02 -9.23 7.69
N SER A 342 2.95 -10.27 6.87
CA SER A 342 4.07 -10.71 6.04
C SER A 342 4.37 -9.72 4.93
N GLY A 343 5.61 -9.69 4.46
CA GLY A 343 5.95 -9.08 3.19
C GLY A 343 5.60 -9.98 2.02
N ILE A 344 5.70 -9.44 0.81
CA ILE A 344 5.45 -10.17 -0.43
C ILE A 344 6.67 -10.03 -1.33
N VAL A 345 6.95 -11.11 -2.05
CA VAL A 345 7.91 -11.13 -3.15
C VAL A 345 7.17 -11.60 -4.40
N ALA A 346 7.09 -10.72 -5.41
CA ALA A 346 6.62 -11.07 -6.74
C ALA A 346 7.84 -11.37 -7.62
N ASP A 347 7.95 -12.61 -8.10
CA ASP A 347 9.12 -13.07 -8.87
C ASP A 347 9.12 -12.46 -10.28
N PRO A 348 10.07 -11.55 -10.61
CA PRO A 348 10.13 -10.91 -11.93
C PRO A 348 10.53 -11.88 -13.04
N ASN A 349 10.96 -13.11 -12.69
CA ASN A 349 11.41 -14.11 -13.64
C ASN A 349 10.29 -15.02 -14.16
N LYS A 350 9.06 -14.90 -13.63
CA LYS A 350 7.92 -15.64 -14.11
C LYS A 350 7.52 -15.23 -15.54
N GLU A 351 6.75 -16.07 -16.20
CA GLU A 351 6.46 -15.97 -17.64
C GLU A 351 5.71 -14.67 -17.99
N PHE A 352 4.60 -14.40 -17.28
CA PHE A 352 3.78 -13.23 -17.57
C PHE A 352 4.56 -11.92 -17.34
N THR A 353 5.26 -11.82 -16.21
CA THR A 353 6.06 -10.64 -15.86
C THR A 353 7.14 -10.35 -16.89
N LYS A 354 7.85 -11.37 -17.41
CA LYS A 354 8.84 -11.18 -18.48
C LYS A 354 8.23 -10.65 -19.77
N ILE A 355 7.05 -11.15 -20.16
CA ILE A 355 6.33 -10.66 -21.34
C ILE A 355 5.88 -9.20 -21.09
N LEU A 356 5.38 -8.91 -19.90
CA LEU A 356 4.92 -7.57 -19.52
C LEU A 356 6.07 -6.55 -19.55
N VAL A 357 7.21 -6.86 -18.95
CA VAL A 357 8.40 -5.99 -18.94
C VAL A 357 8.84 -5.66 -20.37
N LYS A 358 8.95 -6.66 -21.23
CA LYS A 358 9.26 -6.44 -22.66
C LYS A 358 8.24 -5.51 -23.34
N ASN A 359 6.96 -5.70 -23.08
CA ASN A 359 5.89 -4.89 -23.65
C ASN A 359 5.82 -3.49 -23.04
N PHE A 360 6.20 -3.33 -21.77
CA PHE A 360 6.40 -2.03 -21.14
C PHE A 360 7.46 -1.23 -21.89
N GLU A 361 8.65 -1.78 -22.07
CA GLU A 361 9.75 -1.10 -22.77
C GLU A 361 9.38 -0.69 -24.21
N GLU A 362 8.64 -1.55 -24.90
CA GLU A 362 8.20 -1.28 -26.28
C GLU A 362 7.12 -0.21 -26.36
N VAL A 363 6.13 -0.22 -25.44
CA VAL A 363 5.00 0.71 -25.48
C VAL A 363 5.36 2.07 -24.92
N TRP A 364 6.18 2.10 -23.85
CA TRP A 364 6.55 3.34 -23.17
C TRP A 364 7.79 4.00 -23.79
N GLU A 365 8.45 3.32 -24.71
CA GLU A 365 9.73 3.75 -25.31
C GLU A 365 10.78 4.11 -24.24
N ASN A 366 10.71 3.44 -23.08
CA ASN A 366 11.57 3.63 -21.93
C ASN A 366 11.86 2.28 -21.24
N ASN A 367 12.99 2.18 -20.55
CA ASN A 367 13.32 0.98 -19.79
C ASN A 367 12.33 0.77 -18.64
N ALA A 368 11.90 -0.47 -18.46
CA ALA A 368 11.12 -0.83 -17.30
C ALA A 368 11.97 -0.88 -16.03
N ALA A 369 11.40 -0.46 -14.90
CA ALA A 369 12.05 -0.50 -13.60
C ALA A 369 11.41 -1.55 -12.68
N TYR A 370 12.21 -2.08 -11.76
CA TYR A 370 11.73 -2.87 -10.64
C TYR A 370 11.80 -2.05 -9.35
N MET A 371 10.73 -2.02 -8.59
CA MET A 371 10.71 -1.34 -7.31
C MET A 371 10.12 -2.20 -6.20
N GLY A 372 10.44 -1.87 -4.96
CA GLY A 372 9.69 -2.30 -3.78
C GLY A 372 8.70 -1.22 -3.37
N VAL A 373 7.70 -1.58 -2.58
CA VAL A 373 6.81 -0.64 -1.90
C VAL A 373 7.04 -0.73 -0.40
N GLY A 374 7.21 0.43 0.23
CA GLY A 374 7.46 0.54 1.67
C GLY A 374 6.22 0.23 2.52
N GLY A 375 5.03 0.29 1.93
CA GLY A 375 3.77 -0.13 2.53
C GLY A 375 3.57 -1.64 2.45
N SER A 376 2.70 -2.17 3.31
CA SER A 376 2.14 -3.50 3.17
C SER A 376 0.77 -3.36 2.52
N ILE A 377 0.45 -4.25 1.60
CA ILE A 377 -0.89 -4.44 1.06
C ILE A 377 -1.41 -5.74 1.69
N PRO A 378 -2.16 -5.67 2.81
CA PRO A 378 -2.50 -6.88 3.59
C PRO A 378 -3.22 -7.94 2.76
N PHE A 379 -4.18 -7.55 1.93
CA PHE A 379 -4.97 -8.46 1.11
C PHE A 379 -4.12 -9.22 0.07
N ALA A 380 -3.01 -8.66 -0.39
CA ALA A 380 -2.16 -9.34 -1.36
C ALA A 380 -1.49 -10.60 -0.77
N ASN A 381 -1.27 -10.64 0.56
CA ASN A 381 -0.85 -11.86 1.26
C ASN A 381 -1.94 -12.93 1.22
N ASP A 382 -3.21 -12.53 1.43
CA ASP A 382 -4.34 -13.46 1.38
C ASP A 382 -4.45 -14.13 0.00
N PHE A 383 -4.17 -13.38 -1.08
CA PHE A 383 -4.11 -13.94 -2.44
C PHE A 383 -2.96 -14.93 -2.61
N VAL A 384 -1.76 -14.61 -2.11
CA VAL A 384 -0.59 -15.51 -2.20
C VAL A 384 -0.82 -16.79 -1.41
N GLU A 385 -1.41 -16.70 -0.24
CA GLU A 385 -1.74 -17.86 0.60
C GLU A 385 -2.85 -18.72 -0.04
N LYS A 386 -3.89 -18.08 -0.57
CA LYS A 386 -5.03 -18.77 -1.17
C LYS A 386 -4.71 -19.38 -2.51
N PHE A 387 -3.94 -18.69 -3.34
CA PHE A 387 -3.60 -19.11 -4.72
C PHE A 387 -2.08 -19.20 -4.92
N PRO A 388 -1.37 -20.11 -4.22
CA PRO A 388 0.11 -20.16 -4.20
C PRO A 388 0.73 -20.50 -5.56
N ASN A 389 -0.05 -21.01 -6.51
CA ASN A 389 0.41 -21.35 -7.85
C ASN A 389 0.22 -20.20 -8.85
N ALA A 390 -0.57 -19.18 -8.50
CA ALA A 390 -0.79 -18.04 -9.37
C ALA A 390 0.49 -17.17 -9.48
N GLU A 391 0.70 -16.57 -10.65
CA GLU A 391 1.69 -15.54 -10.81
C GLU A 391 1.11 -14.20 -10.36
N LEU A 392 1.68 -13.61 -9.31
CA LEU A 392 1.28 -12.29 -8.83
C LEU A 392 2.04 -11.21 -9.59
N VAL A 393 1.31 -10.21 -10.10
CA VAL A 393 1.84 -9.08 -10.86
C VAL A 393 1.26 -7.80 -10.27
N LEU A 394 2.14 -6.93 -9.79
CA LEU A 394 1.79 -5.66 -9.16
C LEU A 394 2.21 -4.52 -10.08
N VAL A 395 1.25 -3.75 -10.59
CA VAL A 395 1.44 -2.63 -11.51
C VAL A 395 0.41 -1.52 -11.22
N GLY A 396 0.57 -0.36 -11.81
CA GLY A 396 -0.42 0.71 -11.70
C GLY A 396 -0.08 1.91 -12.57
N ALA A 397 -1.01 2.86 -12.65
CA ALA A 397 -0.83 4.09 -13.40
C ALA A 397 -0.51 5.29 -12.51
N GLY A 398 -0.61 5.15 -11.18
CA GLY A 398 -0.16 6.14 -10.22
C GLY A 398 1.34 6.40 -10.33
N ASP A 399 1.84 7.44 -9.71
CA ASP A 399 3.27 7.72 -9.64
C ASP A 399 3.66 8.29 -8.26
N GLU A 400 4.88 7.97 -7.81
CA GLU A 400 5.42 8.46 -6.53
C GLU A 400 5.84 9.94 -6.58
N GLU A 401 6.01 10.49 -7.79
CA GLU A 401 6.55 11.84 -7.98
C GLU A 401 5.48 12.92 -7.72
N MET A 402 4.26 12.73 -8.24
CA MET A 402 3.18 13.71 -8.15
C MET A 402 1.81 13.10 -7.81
N GLY A 403 1.72 11.80 -7.66
CA GLY A 403 0.47 11.07 -7.45
C GLY A 403 -0.26 11.48 -6.18
N ASN A 404 0.47 11.73 -5.10
CA ASN A 404 -0.06 12.13 -3.79
C ASN A 404 -1.18 11.21 -3.26
N ALA A 405 -1.04 9.90 -3.43
CA ALA A 405 -1.98 8.93 -2.85
C ALA A 405 -2.20 9.22 -1.35
N HIS A 406 -3.43 9.13 -0.88
CA HIS A 406 -3.91 9.47 0.48
C HIS A 406 -3.73 10.95 0.90
N ALA A 407 -3.00 11.78 0.14
CA ALA A 407 -2.76 13.18 0.44
C ALA A 407 -3.65 14.15 -0.36
N PRO A 408 -3.73 15.44 0.01
CA PRO A 408 -4.35 16.45 -0.83
C PRO A 408 -3.67 16.59 -2.20
N ASN A 409 -4.46 16.91 -3.22
CA ASN A 409 -4.03 17.03 -4.62
C ASN A 409 -3.64 15.70 -5.27
N GLU A 410 -4.24 14.60 -4.83
CA GLU A 410 -4.11 13.33 -5.52
C GLU A 410 -4.43 13.49 -7.01
N SER A 411 -3.62 12.85 -7.86
CA SER A 411 -3.75 12.95 -9.31
C SER A 411 -3.05 11.79 -10.01
N VAL A 412 -3.44 11.53 -11.26
CA VAL A 412 -2.83 10.50 -12.11
C VAL A 412 -2.52 11.06 -13.49
N GLN A 413 -1.40 10.66 -14.08
CA GLN A 413 -1.00 11.02 -15.44
C GLN A 413 -1.84 10.23 -16.45
N ILE A 414 -2.57 10.93 -17.33
CA ILE A 414 -3.48 10.28 -18.32
C ILE A 414 -2.69 9.42 -19.29
N GLU A 415 -1.53 9.87 -19.73
CA GLU A 415 -0.67 9.13 -20.66
C GLU A 415 -0.17 7.82 -20.06
N ASP A 416 0.12 7.80 -18.76
CA ASP A 416 0.58 6.59 -18.05
C ASP A 416 -0.57 5.56 -17.98
N ILE A 417 -1.81 5.98 -17.75
CA ILE A 417 -2.98 5.09 -17.83
C ILE A 417 -3.07 4.48 -19.24
N GLU A 418 -2.96 5.30 -20.29
CA GLU A 418 -3.03 4.81 -21.68
C GLU A 418 -1.93 3.80 -22.00
N ASN A 419 -0.71 4.08 -21.56
CA ASN A 419 0.43 3.22 -21.82
C ASN A 419 0.33 1.91 -21.05
N LEU A 420 -0.15 1.93 -19.79
CA LEU A 420 -0.44 0.73 -19.02
C LEU A 420 -1.50 -0.14 -19.72
N ILE A 421 -2.60 0.44 -20.18
CA ILE A 421 -3.65 -0.27 -20.92
C ILE A 421 -3.08 -0.93 -22.19
N LYS A 422 -2.32 -0.19 -23.02
CA LYS A 422 -1.69 -0.73 -24.24
C LYS A 422 -0.76 -1.90 -23.93
N SER A 423 0.04 -1.76 -22.87
CA SER A 423 0.98 -2.80 -22.45
C SER A 423 0.28 -4.06 -21.97
N LEU A 424 -0.78 -3.93 -21.17
CA LEU A 424 -1.55 -5.07 -20.69
C LEU A 424 -2.30 -5.77 -21.84
N ILE A 425 -2.89 -5.02 -22.78
CA ILE A 425 -3.54 -5.61 -23.97
C ILE A 425 -2.54 -6.43 -24.78
N LYS A 426 -1.33 -5.89 -25.00
CA LYS A 426 -0.28 -6.59 -25.75
C LYS A 426 0.21 -7.82 -24.99
N THR A 427 0.42 -7.68 -23.69
CA THR A 427 0.91 -8.77 -22.83
C THR A 427 -0.08 -9.93 -22.78
N LEU A 428 -1.38 -9.67 -22.63
CA LEU A 428 -2.40 -10.72 -22.64
C LEU A 428 -2.47 -11.47 -23.98
N LYS A 429 -2.23 -10.78 -25.11
CA LYS A 429 -2.13 -11.41 -26.42
C LYS A 429 -0.89 -12.27 -26.59
N ASP A 430 0.25 -11.82 -26.06
CA ASP A 430 1.52 -12.54 -26.17
C ASP A 430 1.62 -13.72 -25.18
N PHE A 431 0.80 -13.72 -24.13
CA PHE A 431 0.75 -14.76 -23.10
C PHE A 431 -0.18 -15.94 -23.45
N SER A 432 -1.06 -15.79 -24.45
CA SER A 432 -2.09 -16.76 -24.85
C SER A 432 -1.53 -18.06 -25.46
#